data_cb6f0420d491e73677eee9517fb394e4
#
_entry.id   cb6f0420d491e73677eee9517fb394e4
#
_cell.length_a   1.000
_cell.length_b   1.000
_cell.length_c   1.000
_cell.angle_alpha   90.00
_cell.angle_beta   90.00
_cell.angle_gamma   90.00
#
_symmetry.space_group_name_H-M   'P 1'
#
loop_
_entity.id
_entity.type
_entity.pdbx_description
1 polymer ?
#
loop_
_entity_poly.entity_id
_entity_poly.type
_entity_poly.pdbx_seq_one_letter_code
_entity_poly.pdbx_strand_id
1 'polypeptide(L)'
;EIGSGLVGSEMCIRDRTIGVPRDDIEDDKYGVYTPLFSNMGEAAALQPDELVFGAMMSGFNEKCYDGLSFFNTAHKVGDATYSNRSNKKLSRESYMEGRSSIMSIKGDKGKSLKLVPDLLVVPPALEETARLILEADQIDGTTNVLKGTAKLHVEPALAEHPEYWFLLCTNRFLKPFIYQLRKKIKFTSLTRDTDENVFMLDEYLYGADGRSNAGYGFWQMAYGSTGEVEAQAQG
;
A
#
# COMPACT_ATOMS: atom_id res chain seq x y z
N GLU A 1 4.17 16.36 -17.76
CA GLU A 1 5.25 16.10 -16.77
C GLU A 1 4.71 15.26 -15.62
N ILE A 2 4.79 13.93 -15.75
CA ILE A 2 4.36 12.97 -14.71
C ILE A 2 5.51 12.74 -13.69
N GLY A 3 6.54 13.57 -13.71
CA GLY A 3 7.80 13.29 -13.02
C GLY A 3 8.04 13.94 -11.67
N SER A 4 7.23 14.90 -11.21
CA SER A 4 7.59 15.68 -10.02
C SER A 4 7.15 15.08 -8.68
N GLY A 5 6.19 14.16 -8.67
CA GLY A 5 5.73 13.51 -7.43
C GLY A 5 6.64 12.38 -6.93
N LEU A 6 7.48 11.83 -7.81
CA LEU A 6 8.45 10.76 -7.47
C LEU A 6 9.89 11.29 -7.41
N VAL A 7 10.13 12.53 -7.84
CA VAL A 7 11.44 13.18 -7.83
C VAL A 7 11.60 13.91 -6.51
N GLY A 8 12.14 13.24 -5.51
CA GLY A 8 12.43 13.83 -4.20
C GLY A 8 12.04 12.96 -3.01
N SER A 9 11.31 11.86 -3.21
CA SER A 9 11.13 10.88 -2.16
C SER A 9 12.46 10.14 -1.93
N GLU A 10 12.92 10.10 -0.70
CA GLU A 10 14.09 9.31 -0.34
C GLU A 10 13.84 7.86 -0.75
N MET A 11 14.75 7.34 -1.57
CA MET A 11 14.63 5.98 -2.06
C MET A 11 14.95 5.01 -0.93
N CYS A 12 14.02 4.14 -0.60
CA CYS A 12 14.26 3.11 0.40
C CYS A 12 15.36 2.17 -0.13
N ILE A 13 16.51 2.24 0.50
CA ILE A 13 17.62 1.31 0.30
C ILE A 13 17.45 0.26 1.39
N ARG A 14 17.12 -0.96 1.00
CA ARG A 14 17.15 -2.07 1.94
C ARG A 14 18.49 -2.76 1.78
N ASP A 15 19.34 -2.54 2.77
CA ASP A 15 20.64 -3.19 2.89
C ASP A 15 20.62 -3.98 4.21
N ARG A 16 20.56 -5.30 4.07
CA ARG A 16 20.56 -6.21 5.20
C ARG A 16 21.75 -7.14 5.04
N THR A 17 22.69 -7.01 5.94
CA THR A 17 23.87 -7.89 6.01
C THR A 17 23.80 -8.72 7.29
N ILE A 18 24.02 -10.01 7.16
CA ILE A 18 24.11 -10.98 8.25
C ILE A 18 25.51 -11.58 8.20
N GLY A 19 26.24 -11.44 9.30
CA GLY A 19 27.50 -12.13 9.51
C GLY A 19 27.25 -13.41 10.31
N VAL A 20 27.90 -14.49 9.90
CA VAL A 20 27.87 -15.79 10.60
C VAL A 20 29.31 -16.30 10.70
N PRO A 21 29.76 -16.68 11.92
CA PRO A 21 31.06 -17.29 12.08
C PRO A 21 31.24 -18.50 11.14
N ARG A 22 32.40 -18.62 10.55
CA ARG A 22 32.72 -19.68 9.58
C ARG A 22 32.52 -21.07 10.18
N ASP A 23 33.05 -21.28 11.39
CA ASP A 23 32.97 -22.55 12.10
C ASP A 23 31.53 -22.99 12.36
N ASP A 24 30.63 -22.02 12.65
CA ASP A 24 29.22 -22.28 12.92
C ASP A 24 28.48 -22.81 11.66
N ILE A 25 28.88 -22.38 10.48
CA ILE A 25 28.31 -22.87 9.20
C ILE A 25 28.90 -24.21 8.82
N GLU A 26 30.23 -24.40 9.01
CA GLU A 26 30.92 -25.64 8.68
C GLU A 26 30.47 -26.78 9.61
N ASP A 27 30.16 -26.47 10.87
CA ASP A 27 29.66 -27.39 11.88
C ASP A 27 28.14 -27.51 11.96
N ASP A 28 27.39 -26.81 11.09
CA ASP A 28 25.91 -26.79 11.10
C ASP A 28 25.32 -28.14 10.66
N LYS A 29 25.36 -29.10 11.53
CA LYS A 29 24.79 -30.44 11.33
C LYS A 29 23.27 -30.45 11.25
N TYR A 30 22.59 -29.41 11.72
CA TYR A 30 21.14 -29.34 11.87
C TYR A 30 20.49 -28.36 10.88
N GLY A 31 21.27 -27.64 10.05
CA GLY A 31 20.77 -26.67 9.09
C GLY A 31 20.07 -25.48 9.74
N VAL A 32 20.55 -25.03 10.92
CA VAL A 32 19.94 -23.94 11.69
C VAL A 32 19.99 -22.62 10.95
N TYR A 33 20.98 -22.40 10.10
CA TYR A 33 21.16 -21.16 9.33
C TYR A 33 20.31 -21.09 8.06
N THR A 34 19.88 -22.22 7.51
CA THR A 34 19.01 -22.25 6.31
C THR A 34 17.69 -21.48 6.51
N PRO A 35 16.95 -21.63 7.63
CA PRO A 35 15.76 -20.81 7.90
C PRO A 35 16.04 -19.31 7.99
N LEU A 36 17.22 -18.91 8.51
CA LEU A 36 17.61 -17.50 8.61
C LEU A 36 17.71 -16.84 7.22
N PHE A 37 18.32 -17.53 6.27
CA PHE A 37 18.42 -17.05 4.88
C PHE A 37 17.07 -17.06 4.16
N SER A 38 16.24 -18.06 4.44
CA SER A 38 14.87 -18.12 3.92
C SER A 38 14.03 -16.91 4.41
N ASN A 39 14.09 -16.62 5.71
CA ASN A 39 13.41 -15.45 6.31
C ASN A 39 13.91 -14.12 5.71
N MET A 40 15.22 -14.02 5.39
CA MET A 40 15.74 -12.83 4.73
C MET A 40 15.14 -12.67 3.31
N GLY A 41 14.94 -13.78 2.60
CA GLY A 41 14.27 -13.81 1.30
C GLY A 41 12.82 -13.41 1.39
N GLU A 42 12.06 -13.94 2.34
CA GLU A 42 10.66 -13.60 2.60
C GLU A 42 10.50 -12.12 2.96
N ALA A 43 11.32 -11.60 3.86
CA ALA A 43 11.31 -10.18 4.22
C ALA A 43 11.62 -9.27 3.03
N ALA A 44 12.48 -9.70 2.12
CA ALA A 44 12.77 -8.98 0.89
C ALA A 44 11.57 -8.99 -0.08
N ALA A 45 10.83 -10.09 -0.14
CA ALA A 45 9.64 -10.21 -0.98
C ALA A 45 8.46 -9.35 -0.49
N LEU A 46 8.34 -9.09 0.81
CA LEU A 46 7.29 -8.26 1.41
C LEU A 46 7.54 -6.75 1.25
N GLN A 47 8.76 -6.33 0.93
CA GLN A 47 9.11 -4.91 0.81
C GLN A 47 8.21 -4.10 -0.14
N PRO A 48 7.81 -4.58 -1.34
CA PRO A 48 6.91 -3.85 -2.21
C PRO A 48 5.56 -3.53 -1.55
N ASP A 49 5.00 -4.48 -0.82
CA ASP A 49 3.73 -4.32 -0.12
C ASP A 49 3.87 -3.31 1.03
N GLU A 50 4.92 -3.42 1.84
CA GLU A 50 5.22 -2.45 2.90
C GLU A 50 5.30 -1.02 2.36
N LEU A 51 5.95 -0.80 1.22
CA LEU A 51 6.09 0.51 0.61
C LEU A 51 4.77 1.04 0.04
N VAL A 52 4.00 0.20 -0.66
CA VAL A 52 2.73 0.63 -1.28
C VAL A 52 1.67 0.91 -0.22
N PHE A 53 1.50 0.02 0.76
CA PHE A 53 0.52 0.22 1.83
C PHE A 53 0.96 1.32 2.80
N GLY A 54 2.28 1.48 3.05
CA GLY A 54 2.82 2.63 3.77
C GLY A 54 2.49 3.96 3.10
N ALA A 55 2.68 4.06 1.78
CA ALA A 55 2.27 5.23 1.01
C ALA A 55 0.74 5.45 1.05
N MET A 56 -0.05 4.38 1.05
CA MET A 56 -1.51 4.48 1.16
C MET A 56 -1.93 5.10 2.50
N MET A 57 -1.37 4.64 3.62
CA MET A 57 -1.64 5.17 4.95
C MET A 57 -1.17 6.63 5.09
N SER A 58 0.03 6.94 4.59
CA SER A 58 0.57 8.31 4.61
C SER A 58 -0.18 9.29 3.72
N GLY A 59 -1.02 8.80 2.80
CA GLY A 59 -1.73 9.62 1.81
C GLY A 59 -2.70 10.66 2.39
N PHE A 60 -3.06 10.55 3.66
CA PHE A 60 -3.85 11.58 4.37
C PHE A 60 -3.03 12.81 4.75
N ASN A 61 -1.71 12.69 4.81
CA ASN A 61 -0.77 13.73 5.25
C ASN A 61 0.20 14.15 4.16
N GLU A 62 0.69 13.18 3.36
CA GLU A 62 1.68 13.45 2.31
C GLU A 62 1.06 14.03 1.04
N LYS A 63 1.81 14.96 0.45
CA LYS A 63 1.37 15.71 -0.75
C LYS A 63 1.52 14.89 -2.02
N CYS A 64 0.56 15.05 -2.93
CA CYS A 64 0.64 14.54 -4.28
C CYS A 64 0.96 15.66 -5.30
N TYR A 65 0.83 15.37 -6.59
CA TYR A 65 1.26 16.24 -7.68
C TYR A 65 0.59 17.63 -7.73
N ASP A 66 -0.58 17.80 -7.12
CA ASP A 66 -1.31 19.08 -7.06
C ASP A 66 -0.95 19.92 -5.82
N GLY A 67 -0.01 19.44 -4.97
CA GLY A 67 0.45 20.12 -3.77
C GLY A 67 -0.43 19.92 -2.54
N LEU A 68 -1.58 19.24 -2.67
CA LEU A 68 -2.45 18.84 -1.57
C LEU A 68 -2.10 17.42 -1.10
N SER A 69 -2.59 17.02 0.08
CA SER A 69 -2.49 15.62 0.51
C SER A 69 -3.21 14.73 -0.50
N PHE A 70 -2.71 13.49 -0.68
CA PHE A 70 -3.26 12.57 -1.68
C PHE A 70 -4.75 12.27 -1.43
N PHE A 71 -5.14 12.08 -0.16
CA PHE A 71 -6.54 12.07 0.26
C PHE A 71 -6.90 13.44 0.83
N ASN A 72 -7.72 14.19 0.10
CA ASN A 72 -8.09 15.55 0.45
C ASN A 72 -9.55 15.85 0.06
N THR A 73 -10.12 16.86 0.69
CA THR A 73 -11.50 17.30 0.43
C THR A 73 -11.60 18.40 -0.62
N ALA A 74 -10.47 18.96 -1.09
CA ALA A 74 -10.44 20.18 -1.88
C ALA A 74 -9.57 20.10 -3.15
N HIS A 75 -9.48 18.92 -3.77
CA HIS A 75 -8.80 18.76 -5.06
C HIS A 75 -9.49 19.55 -6.17
N LYS A 76 -8.73 20.29 -6.95
CA LYS A 76 -9.26 21.09 -8.07
C LYS A 76 -9.03 20.42 -9.41
N VAL A 77 -10.08 20.39 -10.24
CA VAL A 77 -10.00 20.01 -11.65
C VAL A 77 -10.75 21.07 -12.45
N GLY A 78 -10.03 21.95 -13.13
CA GLY A 78 -10.59 23.18 -13.71
C GLY A 78 -11.22 24.05 -12.61
N ASP A 79 -12.48 24.44 -12.79
CA ASP A 79 -13.25 25.23 -11.82
C ASP A 79 -13.96 24.38 -10.75
N ALA A 80 -13.95 23.06 -10.88
CA ALA A 80 -14.65 22.15 -9.96
C ALA A 80 -13.72 21.67 -8.84
N THR A 81 -14.32 21.50 -7.65
CA THR A 81 -13.64 20.94 -6.47
C THR A 81 -14.21 19.55 -6.20
N TYR A 82 -13.32 18.60 -5.92
CA TYR A 82 -13.66 17.21 -5.64
C TYR A 82 -13.02 16.76 -4.31
N SER A 83 -13.70 15.86 -3.64
CA SER A 83 -13.20 15.19 -2.43
C SER A 83 -12.98 13.71 -2.72
N ASN A 84 -11.82 13.20 -2.34
CA ASN A 84 -11.53 11.78 -2.30
C ASN A 84 -11.22 11.30 -0.87
N ARG A 85 -11.61 12.08 0.13
CA ARG A 85 -11.41 11.83 1.56
C ARG A 85 -12.72 11.83 2.32
N SER A 86 -12.83 10.95 3.31
CA SER A 86 -13.89 10.91 4.32
C SER A 86 -13.32 10.61 5.70
N ASN A 87 -14.15 10.80 6.72
CA ASN A 87 -13.92 10.36 8.09
C ASN A 87 -14.99 9.34 8.56
N LYS A 88 -15.83 8.85 7.64
CA LYS A 88 -16.95 7.95 7.97
C LYS A 88 -16.45 6.51 8.13
N LYS A 89 -16.97 5.80 9.14
CA LYS A 89 -16.79 4.35 9.27
C LYS A 89 -17.30 3.62 8.04
N LEU A 90 -16.71 2.47 7.75
CA LEU A 90 -17.17 1.62 6.66
C LEU A 90 -18.60 1.14 6.94
N SER A 91 -19.51 1.50 6.07
CA SER A 91 -20.90 1.06 6.02
C SER A 91 -21.34 0.96 4.56
N ARG A 92 -22.51 0.39 4.33
CA ARG A 92 -23.11 0.35 3.01
C ARG A 92 -23.24 1.75 2.40
N GLU A 93 -23.69 2.72 3.20
CA GLU A 93 -23.92 4.10 2.79
C GLU A 93 -22.60 4.81 2.45
N SER A 94 -21.59 4.70 3.34
CA SER A 94 -20.29 5.35 3.13
C SER A 94 -19.53 4.72 1.94
N TYR A 95 -19.66 3.41 1.74
CA TYR A 95 -19.15 2.73 0.55
C TYR A 95 -19.79 3.28 -0.74
N MET A 96 -21.12 3.44 -0.76
CA MET A 96 -21.83 4.01 -1.92
C MET A 96 -21.43 5.46 -2.19
N GLU A 97 -21.27 6.27 -1.13
CA GLU A 97 -20.77 7.65 -1.25
C GLU A 97 -19.38 7.70 -1.88
N GLY A 98 -18.43 6.90 -1.37
CA GLY A 98 -17.08 6.83 -1.93
C GLY A 98 -17.08 6.38 -3.38
N ARG A 99 -17.90 5.39 -3.72
CA ARG A 99 -18.08 4.92 -5.09
C ARG A 99 -18.65 6.01 -5.99
N SER A 100 -19.69 6.70 -5.56
CA SER A 100 -20.31 7.80 -6.29
C SER A 100 -19.35 8.97 -6.47
N SER A 101 -18.57 9.30 -5.44
CA SER A 101 -17.54 10.35 -5.49
C SER A 101 -16.56 10.09 -6.63
N ILE A 102 -15.93 8.91 -6.68
CA ILE A 102 -14.99 8.55 -7.75
C ILE A 102 -15.66 8.61 -9.14
N MET A 103 -16.85 8.03 -9.27
CA MET A 103 -17.56 7.95 -10.56
C MET A 103 -18.01 9.30 -11.11
N SER A 104 -18.19 10.30 -10.23
CA SER A 104 -18.63 11.65 -10.60
C SER A 104 -17.50 12.56 -11.08
N ILE A 105 -16.23 12.17 -10.88
CA ILE A 105 -15.07 13.00 -11.22
C ILE A 105 -15.02 13.22 -12.74
N LYS A 106 -14.84 14.49 -13.11
CA LYS A 106 -14.66 14.92 -14.50
C LYS A 106 -13.21 15.37 -14.71
N GLY A 107 -12.74 15.27 -15.93
CA GLY A 107 -11.45 15.82 -16.33
C GLY A 107 -11.54 17.32 -16.66
N ASP A 108 -10.41 17.95 -16.95
CA ASP A 108 -10.26 19.39 -17.19
C ASP A 108 -11.21 19.97 -18.25
N LYS A 109 -11.65 19.14 -19.21
CA LYS A 109 -12.60 19.53 -20.26
C LYS A 109 -14.07 19.25 -19.88
N GLY A 110 -14.37 19.01 -18.61
CA GLY A 110 -15.70 18.71 -18.10
C GLY A 110 -16.27 17.33 -18.50
N LYS A 111 -15.47 16.49 -19.18
CA LYS A 111 -15.88 15.14 -19.58
C LYS A 111 -15.67 14.16 -18.45
N SER A 112 -16.62 13.23 -18.22
CA SER A 112 -16.46 12.15 -17.24
C SER A 112 -15.22 11.33 -17.55
N LEU A 113 -14.43 11.02 -16.51
CA LEU A 113 -13.27 10.14 -16.60
C LEU A 113 -13.69 8.67 -16.69
N LYS A 114 -14.97 8.36 -16.48
CA LYS A 114 -15.52 6.99 -16.50
C LYS A 114 -14.73 6.04 -15.58
N LEU A 115 -14.35 6.52 -14.41
CA LEU A 115 -13.70 5.73 -13.38
C LEU A 115 -14.75 4.88 -12.66
N VAL A 116 -14.47 3.61 -12.49
CA VAL A 116 -15.31 2.69 -11.74
C VAL A 116 -14.40 1.97 -10.75
N PRO A 117 -14.58 2.20 -9.45
CA PRO A 117 -13.76 1.54 -8.45
C PRO A 117 -14.05 0.03 -8.44
N ASP A 118 -12.98 -0.76 -8.35
CA ASP A 118 -12.98 -2.20 -8.49
C ASP A 118 -12.29 -2.95 -7.35
N LEU A 119 -11.67 -2.22 -6.40
CA LEU A 119 -10.96 -2.80 -5.27
C LEU A 119 -11.30 -2.05 -3.97
N LEU A 120 -11.78 -2.77 -2.96
CA LEU A 120 -11.95 -2.29 -1.59
C LEU A 120 -10.83 -2.88 -0.73
N VAL A 121 -10.01 -2.03 -0.11
CA VAL A 121 -8.92 -2.42 0.79
C VAL A 121 -9.30 -2.06 2.21
N VAL A 122 -9.20 -3.02 3.11
CA VAL A 122 -9.58 -2.88 4.52
C VAL A 122 -8.59 -3.57 5.45
N PRO A 123 -8.46 -3.13 6.71
CA PRO A 123 -7.76 -3.88 7.74
C PRO A 123 -8.54 -5.14 8.15
N PRO A 124 -7.90 -6.10 8.84
CA PRO A 124 -8.59 -7.30 9.33
C PRO A 124 -9.82 -7.01 10.20
N ALA A 125 -9.81 -5.91 10.96
CA ALA A 125 -10.93 -5.51 11.82
C ALA A 125 -12.23 -5.20 11.05
N LEU A 126 -12.13 -4.79 9.78
CA LEU A 126 -13.28 -4.45 8.93
C LEU A 126 -13.62 -5.57 7.93
N GLU A 127 -12.95 -6.73 7.99
CA GLU A 127 -13.17 -7.83 7.05
C GLU A 127 -14.62 -8.29 7.02
N GLU A 128 -15.24 -8.54 8.19
CA GLU A 128 -16.63 -8.97 8.28
C GLU A 128 -17.58 -7.96 7.63
N THR A 129 -17.43 -6.68 7.98
CA THR A 129 -18.27 -5.61 7.42
C THR A 129 -18.09 -5.51 5.91
N ALA A 130 -16.87 -5.61 5.40
CA ALA A 130 -16.58 -5.54 3.98
C ALA A 130 -17.15 -6.74 3.21
N ARG A 131 -17.08 -7.96 3.77
CA ARG A 131 -17.70 -9.16 3.20
C ARG A 131 -19.22 -9.04 3.16
N LEU A 132 -19.85 -8.55 4.21
CA LEU A 132 -21.29 -8.30 4.20
C LEU A 132 -21.69 -7.33 3.08
N ILE A 133 -20.92 -6.27 2.85
CA ILE A 133 -21.21 -5.30 1.78
C ILE A 133 -21.01 -5.90 0.39
N LEU A 134 -19.95 -6.68 0.16
CA LEU A 134 -19.54 -7.08 -1.18
C LEU A 134 -19.91 -8.52 -1.59
N GLU A 135 -20.13 -9.39 -0.62
CA GLU A 135 -20.28 -10.84 -0.89
C GLU A 135 -21.65 -11.41 -0.47
N ALA A 136 -22.30 -10.83 0.54
CA ALA A 136 -23.59 -11.32 1.02
C ALA A 136 -24.67 -11.22 -0.08
N ASP A 137 -25.55 -12.21 -0.14
CA ASP A 137 -26.70 -12.21 -1.07
C ASP A 137 -27.80 -11.27 -0.61
N GLN A 138 -28.00 -11.20 0.70
CA GLN A 138 -29.04 -10.40 1.34
C GLN A 138 -28.45 -9.63 2.54
N ILE A 139 -28.93 -8.43 2.75
CA ILE A 139 -28.69 -7.60 3.93
C ILE A 139 -30.05 -7.19 4.48
N ASP A 140 -30.30 -7.45 5.77
CA ASP A 140 -31.56 -7.15 6.44
C ASP A 140 -32.82 -7.65 5.68
N GLY A 141 -32.73 -8.85 5.11
CA GLY A 141 -33.82 -9.46 4.37
C GLY A 141 -34.08 -8.90 2.97
N THR A 142 -33.25 -7.97 2.49
CA THR A 142 -33.31 -7.40 1.15
C THR A 142 -32.11 -7.84 0.28
N THR A 143 -32.32 -7.96 -1.04
CA THR A 143 -31.26 -8.32 -1.98
C THR A 143 -30.13 -7.29 -1.93
N ASN A 144 -28.90 -7.77 -1.78
CA ASN A 144 -27.72 -6.91 -1.78
C ASN A 144 -27.34 -6.49 -3.20
N VAL A 145 -27.64 -5.25 -3.56
CA VAL A 145 -27.31 -4.67 -4.88
C VAL A 145 -25.84 -4.30 -5.04
N LEU A 146 -25.05 -4.33 -3.95
CA LEU A 146 -23.63 -4.00 -3.97
C LEU A 146 -22.74 -5.23 -4.15
N LYS A 147 -23.32 -6.43 -4.12
CA LYS A 147 -22.60 -7.68 -4.30
C LYS A 147 -21.79 -7.66 -5.61
N GLY A 148 -20.49 -7.97 -5.49
CA GLY A 148 -19.58 -8.07 -6.64
C GLY A 148 -19.23 -6.74 -7.31
N THR A 149 -19.58 -5.57 -6.71
CA THR A 149 -19.26 -4.27 -7.28
C THR A 149 -17.79 -3.87 -7.15
N ALA A 150 -17.06 -4.51 -6.24
CA ALA A 150 -15.60 -4.42 -6.09
C ALA A 150 -15.07 -5.75 -5.56
N LYS A 151 -13.76 -5.98 -5.72
CA LYS A 151 -13.04 -7.07 -5.05
C LYS A 151 -12.65 -6.63 -3.65
N LEU A 152 -12.69 -7.54 -2.69
CA LEU A 152 -12.19 -7.30 -1.35
C LEU A 152 -10.72 -7.69 -1.25
N HIS A 153 -9.92 -6.82 -0.64
CA HIS A 153 -8.55 -7.10 -0.22
C HIS A 153 -8.42 -6.76 1.27
N VAL A 154 -8.13 -7.76 2.08
CA VAL A 154 -7.86 -7.59 3.51
C VAL A 154 -6.36 -7.49 3.70
N GLU A 155 -5.88 -6.37 4.22
CA GLU A 155 -4.47 -6.07 4.34
C GLU A 155 -4.03 -6.02 5.81
N PRO A 156 -3.23 -6.99 6.27
CA PRO A 156 -2.74 -7.02 7.64
C PRO A 156 -1.88 -5.81 8.03
N ALA A 157 -1.15 -5.20 7.08
CA ALA A 157 -0.34 -4.00 7.35
C ALA A 157 -1.18 -2.80 7.81
N LEU A 158 -2.50 -2.80 7.54
CA LEU A 158 -3.43 -1.78 8.01
C LEU A 158 -3.94 -2.02 9.45
N ALA A 159 -3.49 -3.06 10.16
CA ALA A 159 -3.97 -3.38 11.51
C ALA A 159 -3.73 -2.27 12.54
N GLU A 160 -2.74 -1.41 12.35
CA GLU A 160 -2.48 -0.23 13.19
C GLU A 160 -3.57 0.85 13.05
N HIS A 161 -4.35 0.81 11.95
CA HIS A 161 -5.44 1.73 11.66
C HIS A 161 -6.74 0.96 11.41
N PRO A 162 -7.37 0.38 12.44
CA PRO A 162 -8.45 -0.59 12.30
C PRO A 162 -9.75 -0.02 11.69
N GLU A 163 -9.88 1.30 11.64
CA GLU A 163 -11.06 1.98 11.08
C GLU A 163 -10.84 2.52 9.65
N TYR A 164 -9.59 2.46 9.12
CA TYR A 164 -9.27 2.97 7.79
C TYR A 164 -9.83 2.03 6.72
N TRP A 165 -10.32 2.61 5.63
CA TRP A 165 -10.70 1.85 4.46
C TRP A 165 -10.47 2.66 3.19
N PHE A 166 -10.18 1.95 2.11
CA PHE A 166 -9.82 2.56 0.84
C PHE A 166 -10.56 1.91 -0.31
N LEU A 167 -11.01 2.74 -1.26
CA LEU A 167 -11.66 2.29 -2.47
C LEU A 167 -10.85 2.75 -3.68
N LEU A 168 -10.44 1.82 -4.53
CA LEU A 168 -9.47 2.06 -5.58
C LEU A 168 -10.01 1.67 -6.95
N CYS A 169 -9.54 2.39 -8.00
CA CYS A 169 -9.68 2.01 -9.40
C CYS A 169 -8.37 1.40 -9.87
N THR A 170 -8.32 0.06 -9.99
CA THR A 170 -7.11 -0.65 -10.39
C THR A 170 -7.18 -1.24 -11.81
N ASN A 171 -8.31 -1.10 -12.49
CA ASN A 171 -8.58 -1.66 -13.83
C ASN A 171 -8.07 -0.79 -14.99
N ARG A 172 -7.37 0.33 -14.71
CA ARG A 172 -6.81 1.23 -15.73
C ARG A 172 -5.31 1.03 -15.88
N PHE A 173 -4.73 1.52 -16.99
CA PHE A 173 -3.29 1.53 -17.20
C PHE A 173 -2.56 2.33 -16.11
N LEU A 174 -3.05 3.54 -15.83
CA LEU A 174 -2.58 4.33 -14.69
C LEU A 174 -3.21 3.81 -13.40
N LYS A 175 -2.45 3.85 -12.32
CA LYS A 175 -2.85 3.35 -11.00
C LYS A 175 -2.82 4.47 -9.97
N PRO A 176 -3.60 4.36 -8.89
CA PRO A 176 -3.57 5.35 -7.80
C PRO A 176 -2.24 5.36 -7.04
N PHE A 177 -1.62 4.21 -6.89
CA PHE A 177 -0.29 4.04 -6.28
C PHE A 177 0.64 3.40 -7.28
N ILE A 178 1.91 3.80 -7.26
CA ILE A 178 2.94 3.36 -8.20
C ILE A 178 4.12 2.82 -7.39
N TYR A 179 4.46 1.56 -7.61
CA TYR A 179 5.70 1.00 -7.12
C TYR A 179 6.78 1.17 -8.20
N GLN A 180 7.88 1.84 -7.83
CA GLN A 180 9.02 2.04 -8.71
C GLN A 180 10.17 1.14 -8.29
N LEU A 181 10.43 0.11 -9.07
CA LEU A 181 11.58 -0.75 -8.91
C LEU A 181 12.77 -0.17 -9.71
N ARG A 182 13.81 0.24 -9.01
CA ARG A 182 15.03 0.79 -9.62
C ARG A 182 16.16 -0.24 -9.69
N LYS A 183 16.32 -1.01 -8.62
CA LYS A 183 17.26 -2.11 -8.52
C LYS A 183 16.57 -3.31 -7.89
N LYS A 184 16.50 -4.42 -8.61
CA LYS A 184 15.97 -5.67 -8.04
C LYS A 184 16.82 -6.09 -6.84
N ILE A 185 16.18 -6.66 -5.84
CA ILE A 185 16.90 -7.22 -4.70
C ILE A 185 17.83 -8.32 -5.22
N LYS A 186 19.11 -8.18 -4.86
CA LYS A 186 20.15 -9.14 -5.19
C LYS A 186 20.76 -9.64 -3.90
N PHE A 187 20.81 -10.96 -3.76
CA PHE A 187 21.55 -11.61 -2.70
C PHE A 187 23.02 -11.75 -3.11
N THR A 188 23.90 -11.43 -2.19
CA THR A 188 25.34 -11.50 -2.38
C THR A 188 25.95 -12.15 -1.13
N SER A 189 26.91 -13.02 -1.33
CA SER A 189 27.67 -13.62 -0.24
C SER A 189 29.17 -13.36 -0.40
N LEU A 190 29.86 -13.11 0.69
CA LEU A 190 31.30 -13.03 0.80
C LEU A 190 31.75 -14.21 1.68
N THR A 191 32.09 -15.32 1.01
CA THR A 191 32.37 -16.63 1.65
C THR A 191 33.63 -17.28 1.12
N ARG A 192 34.42 -16.57 0.30
CA ARG A 192 35.65 -17.08 -0.24
C ARG A 192 36.78 -16.81 0.74
N ASP A 193 37.77 -17.73 0.81
CA ASP A 193 38.97 -17.55 1.64
C ASP A 193 39.77 -16.29 1.30
N THR A 194 39.55 -15.73 0.11
CA THR A 194 40.19 -14.48 -0.36
C THR A 194 39.38 -13.22 0.02
N ASP A 195 38.17 -13.39 0.54
CA ASP A 195 37.33 -12.25 0.96
C ASP A 195 37.86 -11.71 2.30
N GLU A 196 37.96 -10.38 2.43
CA GLU A 196 38.58 -9.71 3.57
C GLU A 196 37.93 -10.11 4.91
N ASN A 197 36.61 -10.25 4.94
CA ASN A 197 35.85 -10.66 6.13
C ASN A 197 36.21 -12.09 6.55
N VAL A 198 36.42 -13.01 5.63
CA VAL A 198 36.79 -14.40 5.94
C VAL A 198 38.23 -14.44 6.45
N PHE A 199 39.16 -13.74 5.78
CA PHE A 199 40.54 -13.74 6.17
C PHE A 199 40.84 -13.01 7.49
N MET A 200 40.13 -11.89 7.75
CA MET A 200 40.41 -11.05 8.93
C MET A 200 39.55 -11.37 10.14
N LEU A 201 38.32 -11.85 9.94
CA LEU A 201 37.30 -12.02 11.00
C LEU A 201 36.81 -13.46 11.12
N ASP A 202 37.18 -14.35 10.21
CA ASP A 202 36.69 -15.74 10.13
C ASP A 202 35.16 -15.81 10.07
N GLU A 203 34.55 -14.88 9.31
CA GLU A 203 33.11 -14.67 9.25
C GLU A 203 32.63 -14.67 7.80
N TYR A 204 31.55 -15.41 7.52
CA TYR A 204 30.83 -15.34 6.25
C TYR A 204 29.78 -14.24 6.30
N LEU A 205 29.76 -13.37 5.27
CA LEU A 205 28.77 -12.31 5.14
C LEU A 205 27.76 -12.63 4.05
N TYR A 206 26.49 -12.48 4.38
CA TYR A 206 25.36 -12.61 3.45
C TYR A 206 24.58 -11.32 3.43
N GLY A 207 24.35 -10.76 2.25
CA GLY A 207 23.66 -9.48 2.09
C GLY A 207 22.56 -9.53 1.06
N ALA A 208 21.51 -8.74 1.28
CA ALA A 208 20.45 -8.45 0.33
C ALA A 208 20.41 -6.94 0.08
N ASP A 209 20.63 -6.53 -1.17
CA ASP A 209 20.66 -5.13 -1.58
C ASP A 209 19.63 -4.88 -2.69
N GLY A 210 18.80 -3.88 -2.53
CA GLY A 210 17.80 -3.47 -3.50
C GLY A 210 17.42 -2.00 -3.36
N ARG A 211 16.87 -1.41 -4.44
CA ARG A 211 16.36 -0.03 -4.43
C ARG A 211 14.99 0.04 -5.05
N SER A 212 14.03 0.47 -4.27
CA SER A 212 12.66 0.67 -4.71
C SER A 212 11.98 1.77 -3.90
N ASN A 213 10.88 2.28 -4.40
CA ASN A 213 10.02 3.20 -3.68
C ASN A 213 8.59 3.06 -4.16
N ALA A 214 7.64 3.51 -3.34
CA ALA A 214 6.27 3.69 -3.74
C ALA A 214 5.91 5.19 -3.70
N GLY A 215 4.95 5.58 -4.50
CA GLY A 215 4.49 6.96 -4.56
C GLY A 215 3.09 7.06 -5.14
N TYR A 216 2.61 8.30 -5.18
CA TYR A 216 1.25 8.60 -5.62
C TYR A 216 1.17 8.75 -7.13
N GLY A 217 0.16 8.10 -7.71
CA GLY A 217 -0.30 8.35 -9.07
C GLY A 217 -1.41 9.39 -9.07
N PHE A 218 -2.59 9.03 -9.60
CA PHE A 218 -3.72 9.93 -9.72
C PHE A 218 -4.69 9.76 -8.54
N TRP A 219 -4.87 10.82 -7.76
CA TRP A 219 -5.81 10.86 -6.64
C TRP A 219 -7.27 10.58 -7.06
N GLN A 220 -7.63 10.92 -8.30
CA GLN A 220 -8.96 10.65 -8.86
C GLN A 220 -9.34 9.15 -8.85
N MET A 221 -8.35 8.28 -8.76
CA MET A 221 -8.52 6.82 -8.80
C MET A 221 -8.57 6.18 -7.41
N ALA A 222 -8.53 6.97 -6.37
CA ALA A 222 -8.56 6.49 -4.99
C ALA A 222 -9.50 7.32 -4.13
N TYR A 223 -10.12 6.67 -3.17
CA TYR A 223 -10.90 7.29 -2.09
C TYR A 223 -10.48 6.65 -0.78
N GLY A 224 -10.23 7.46 0.25
CA GLY A 224 -9.80 6.99 1.56
C GLY A 224 -10.65 7.56 2.68
N SER A 225 -10.90 6.75 3.71
CA SER A 225 -11.58 7.18 4.92
C SER A 225 -10.80 6.76 6.15
N THR A 226 -10.74 7.64 7.15
CA THR A 226 -10.11 7.37 8.45
C THR A 226 -11.05 6.67 9.43
N GLY A 227 -12.34 6.57 9.11
CA GLY A 227 -13.32 5.94 9.99
C GLY A 227 -13.59 6.68 11.32
N GLU A 228 -12.92 7.80 11.55
CA GLU A 228 -13.13 8.61 12.74
C GLU A 228 -14.44 9.36 12.62
N VAL A 229 -15.43 8.96 13.40
CA VAL A 229 -16.63 9.80 13.61
C VAL A 229 -16.15 10.99 14.42
N GLU A 230 -16.24 12.20 13.87
CA GLU A 230 -16.09 13.42 14.66
C GLU A 230 -17.00 13.29 15.88
N ALA A 231 -16.41 13.30 17.08
CA ALA A 231 -17.18 13.44 18.29
C ALA A 231 -17.97 14.74 18.12
N GLN A 232 -19.31 14.63 17.98
CA GLN A 232 -20.17 15.79 17.97
C GLN A 232 -19.86 16.56 19.24
N ALA A 233 -19.29 17.77 19.09
CA ALA A 233 -19.15 18.70 20.18
C ALA A 233 -20.58 18.92 20.73
N GLN A 234 -20.85 18.31 21.87
CA GLN A 234 -22.07 18.59 22.64
C GLN A 234 -21.95 20.05 23.08
N GLY A 235 -22.67 20.93 22.38
CA GLY A 235 -22.89 22.30 22.77
C GLY A 235 -23.90 22.39 23.92
#